data_0600049d5ad165296a962f23553a03c2
#
_entry.id   0600049d5ad165296a962f23553a03c2
#
_cell.length_a   1.000
_cell.length_b   1.000
_cell.length_c   1.000
_cell.angle_alpha   90.00
_cell.angle_beta   90.00
_cell.angle_gamma   90.00
#
_symmetry.space_group_name_H-M   'P 1'
#
loop_
_entity.id
_entity.type
_entity.pdbx_description
1 polymer ?
#
loop_
_entity_poly.entity_id
_entity_poly.type
_entity_poly.pdbx_seq_one_letter_code
_entity_poly.pdbx_strand_id
1 'polypeptide(L)'
;MANLIDAPTLSRASALDLWNELEPYRFEDQLHLIRAHRRFVTREVCELLCRESARLTTVEPQRAIEAAELAVVVAELMKGTDDCRACYQMRAYAWAHDGNARRVRGDLRSAEESFTIACDWWQAGTAGAGDLFAYEPAILEHKASLQIAQRRFPEAFETLDRMFTLYTEGQRAELRDSHLAGRALIKKAIGLIEMGCFEPAIGALQEAEALVDARRDARLYLCLRHNLLFCLANVERYDAALAMLPEVTAFCSEVGNPIDLMRLRWVEGRIAADLGHAEEAMAIFQELRQGFAERDLAYDAALVTLDLTALYARLGAVAEVKALSLEMSRIFQAQDVPREALAALLFFQKAAERERATAKLAREIGVFLEKLRSDPGLRFERLR
;
A
#
# COMPACT_ATOMS: atom_id res chain seq x y z
N MET A 1 14.42 11.58 51.28
CA MET A 1 15.14 10.83 50.23
C MET A 1 14.41 9.50 50.06
N ALA A 2 13.47 9.45 49.15
CA ALA A 2 12.76 8.21 48.79
C ALA A 2 13.29 7.78 47.43
N ASN A 3 13.90 6.61 47.38
CA ASN A 3 14.45 5.95 46.20
C ASN A 3 13.39 5.87 45.10
N LEU A 4 13.62 6.55 43.99
CA LEU A 4 13.00 6.23 42.69
C LEU A 4 13.59 4.87 42.28
N ILE A 5 12.83 3.81 42.57
CA ILE A 5 13.08 2.50 42.04
C ILE A 5 12.76 2.64 40.53
N ASP A 6 13.79 2.52 39.68
CA ASP A 6 13.66 2.32 38.26
C ASP A 6 12.63 1.21 38.00
N ALA A 7 11.51 1.56 37.36
CA ALA A 7 10.57 0.55 36.93
C ALA A 7 11.30 -0.38 35.94
N PRO A 8 11.32 -1.70 36.17
CA PRO A 8 12.02 -2.61 35.31
C PRO A 8 11.44 -2.48 33.88
N THR A 9 12.32 -2.26 32.92
CA THR A 9 11.97 -2.34 31.50
C THR A 9 11.36 -3.72 31.26
N LEU A 10 10.04 -3.74 31.00
CA LEU A 10 9.33 -4.97 30.70
C LEU A 10 9.94 -5.59 29.43
N SER A 11 10.27 -6.88 29.50
CA SER A 11 10.78 -7.58 28.31
C SER A 11 9.69 -7.67 27.23
N ARG A 12 10.09 -7.87 25.97
CA ARG A 12 9.17 -8.05 24.84
C ARG A 12 8.18 -9.21 25.06
N ALA A 13 8.57 -10.24 25.79
CA ALA A 13 7.73 -11.36 26.20
C ALA A 13 6.61 -10.92 27.14
N SER A 14 6.95 -10.06 28.11
CA SER A 14 6.00 -9.52 29.08
C SER A 14 4.96 -8.56 28.44
N ALA A 15 5.31 -7.82 27.39
CA ALA A 15 4.35 -7.01 26.64
C ALA A 15 3.35 -7.88 25.88
N LEU A 16 3.79 -9.02 25.33
CA LEU A 16 2.92 -9.98 24.66
C LEU A 16 1.92 -10.62 25.64
N ASP A 17 2.36 -10.95 26.85
CA ASP A 17 1.48 -11.49 27.89
C ASP A 17 0.39 -10.48 28.26
N LEU A 18 0.76 -9.18 28.39
CA LEU A 18 -0.21 -8.11 28.65
C LEU A 18 -1.19 -7.91 27.48
N TRP A 19 -0.72 -8.06 26.24
CA TRP A 19 -1.60 -8.01 25.08
C TRP A 19 -2.57 -9.20 25.05
N ASN A 20 -2.09 -10.41 25.28
CA ASN A 20 -2.91 -11.62 25.36
C ASN A 20 -4.00 -11.52 26.46
N GLU A 21 -3.73 -10.74 27.51
CA GLU A 21 -4.71 -10.44 28.55
C GLU A 21 -5.77 -9.44 28.04
N LEU A 22 -5.39 -8.46 27.20
CA LEU A 22 -6.30 -7.43 26.68
C LEU A 22 -7.10 -7.91 25.47
N GLU A 23 -6.49 -8.68 24.57
CA GLU A 23 -7.05 -9.05 23.27
C GLU A 23 -8.45 -9.67 23.31
N PRO A 24 -8.83 -10.51 24.31
CA PRO A 24 -10.16 -11.11 24.37
C PRO A 24 -11.29 -10.13 24.66
N TYR A 25 -10.98 -8.91 25.11
CA TYR A 25 -11.99 -7.94 25.48
C TYR A 25 -12.40 -7.08 24.26
N ARG A 26 -13.61 -6.48 24.32
CA ARG A 26 -14.04 -5.49 23.35
C ARG A 26 -13.23 -4.21 23.49
N PHE A 27 -13.13 -3.45 22.41
CA PHE A 27 -12.35 -2.20 22.35
C PHE A 27 -12.61 -1.25 23.53
N GLU A 28 -13.87 -1.00 23.88
CA GLU A 28 -14.24 -0.12 25.01
C GLU A 28 -13.73 -0.63 26.35
N ASP A 29 -13.77 -1.96 26.56
CA ASP A 29 -13.27 -2.59 27.77
C ASP A 29 -11.75 -2.54 27.82
N GLN A 30 -11.08 -2.74 26.67
CA GLN A 30 -9.61 -2.58 26.55
C GLN A 30 -9.17 -1.16 26.91
N LEU A 31 -9.87 -0.13 26.41
CA LEU A 31 -9.62 1.27 26.77
C LEU A 31 -9.79 1.51 28.27
N HIS A 32 -10.83 0.95 28.86
CA HIS A 32 -11.08 1.07 30.29
C HIS A 32 -9.96 0.41 31.11
N LEU A 33 -9.53 -0.80 30.77
CA LEU A 33 -8.45 -1.54 31.43
C LEU A 33 -7.11 -0.78 31.34
N ILE A 34 -6.76 -0.24 30.15
CA ILE A 34 -5.54 0.54 29.97
C ILE A 34 -5.54 1.79 30.87
N ARG A 35 -6.67 2.50 30.94
CA ARG A 35 -6.80 3.69 31.78
C ARG A 35 -6.78 3.38 33.29
N ALA A 36 -7.33 2.23 33.67
CA ALA A 36 -7.39 1.82 35.08
C ALA A 36 -6.08 1.24 35.61
N HIS A 37 -5.27 0.61 34.77
CA HIS A 37 -4.09 -0.17 35.25
C HIS A 37 -2.79 0.27 34.60
N ARG A 38 -1.91 0.91 35.37
CA ARG A 38 -0.60 1.42 34.93
C ARG A 38 0.33 0.37 34.28
N ARG A 39 0.13 -0.91 34.56
CA ARG A 39 0.95 -1.99 33.97
C ARG A 39 0.87 -2.06 32.44
N PHE A 40 -0.22 -1.58 31.85
CA PHE A 40 -0.38 -1.51 30.39
C PHE A 40 0.26 -0.24 29.78
N VAL A 41 0.61 0.76 30.61
CA VAL A 41 1.12 2.06 30.15
C VAL A 41 2.65 2.00 30.08
N THR A 42 3.16 1.25 29.11
CA THR A 42 4.59 1.06 28.88
C THR A 42 4.94 1.24 27.41
N ARG A 43 6.22 1.52 27.15
CA ARG A 43 6.75 1.66 25.78
C ARG A 43 6.55 0.37 24.97
N GLU A 44 6.84 -0.77 25.57
CA GLU A 44 6.80 -2.08 24.94
C GLU A 44 5.37 -2.46 24.50
N VAL A 45 4.36 -2.14 25.34
CA VAL A 45 2.95 -2.33 25.02
C VAL A 45 2.53 -1.38 23.88
N CYS A 46 2.95 -0.11 23.91
CA CYS A 46 2.67 0.83 22.83
C CYS A 46 3.26 0.35 21.48
N GLU A 47 4.54 -0.05 21.47
CA GLU A 47 5.20 -0.60 20.30
C GLU A 47 4.52 -1.88 19.78
N LEU A 48 4.05 -2.75 20.67
CA LEU A 48 3.33 -3.96 20.31
C LEU A 48 1.99 -3.62 19.63
N LEU A 49 1.21 -2.72 20.20
CA LEU A 49 -0.07 -2.26 19.64
C LEU A 49 0.13 -1.61 18.27
N CYS A 50 1.18 -0.81 18.09
CA CYS A 50 1.54 -0.25 16.77
C CYS A 50 1.85 -1.36 15.74
N ARG A 51 2.60 -2.40 16.15
CA ARG A 51 2.89 -3.54 15.27
C ARG A 51 1.63 -4.35 14.94
N GLU A 52 0.74 -4.58 15.90
CA GLU A 52 -0.54 -5.25 15.67
C GLU A 52 -1.44 -4.44 14.74
N SER A 53 -1.50 -3.12 14.91
CA SER A 53 -2.18 -2.24 13.97
C SER A 53 -1.64 -2.44 12.54
N ALA A 54 -0.32 -2.38 12.36
CA ALA A 54 0.31 -2.56 11.05
C ALA A 54 0.02 -3.95 10.44
N ARG A 55 0.01 -5.01 11.26
CA ARG A 55 -0.29 -6.38 10.83
C ARG A 55 -1.74 -6.53 10.35
N LEU A 56 -2.67 -5.87 11.03
CA LEU A 56 -4.11 -5.95 10.76
C LEU A 56 -4.59 -5.05 9.62
N THR A 57 -3.81 -4.06 9.21
CA THR A 57 -4.23 -3.01 8.27
C THR A 57 -4.89 -3.52 6.99
N THR A 58 -4.41 -4.62 6.42
CA THR A 58 -4.93 -5.18 5.16
C THR A 58 -5.93 -6.31 5.35
N VAL A 59 -6.02 -6.88 6.55
CA VAL A 59 -6.86 -8.05 6.85
C VAL A 59 -8.13 -7.63 7.59
N GLU A 60 -7.99 -6.82 8.62
CA GLU A 60 -9.07 -6.34 9.49
C GLU A 60 -8.91 -4.83 9.75
N PRO A 61 -9.20 -3.95 8.77
CA PRO A 61 -8.89 -2.52 8.86
C PRO A 61 -9.51 -1.81 10.08
N GLN A 62 -10.68 -2.23 10.52
CA GLN A 62 -11.32 -1.66 11.71
C GLN A 62 -10.54 -2.00 12.98
N ARG A 63 -10.14 -3.25 13.15
CA ARG A 63 -9.30 -3.67 14.29
C ARG A 63 -7.91 -3.04 14.25
N ALA A 64 -7.38 -2.76 13.07
CA ALA A 64 -6.13 -2.03 12.91
C ALA A 64 -6.21 -0.61 13.49
N ILE A 65 -7.33 0.10 13.25
CA ILE A 65 -7.58 1.42 13.83
C ILE A 65 -7.72 1.30 15.35
N GLU A 66 -8.51 0.36 15.84
CA GLU A 66 -8.69 0.13 17.28
C GLU A 66 -7.36 -0.12 17.99
N ALA A 67 -6.48 -0.97 17.43
CA ALA A 67 -5.15 -1.21 17.98
C ALA A 67 -4.27 0.06 17.99
N ALA A 68 -4.35 0.89 16.93
CA ALA A 68 -3.62 2.16 16.88
C ALA A 68 -4.16 3.17 17.90
N GLU A 69 -5.48 3.28 18.06
CA GLU A 69 -6.10 4.14 19.08
C GLU A 69 -5.72 3.72 20.51
N LEU A 70 -5.64 2.40 20.78
CA LEU A 70 -5.09 1.90 22.05
C LEU A 70 -3.63 2.31 22.23
N ALA A 71 -2.80 2.23 21.18
CA ALA A 71 -1.41 2.67 21.24
C ALA A 71 -1.29 4.17 21.55
N VAL A 72 -2.15 5.00 20.92
CA VAL A 72 -2.22 6.44 21.19
C VAL A 72 -2.57 6.69 22.67
N VAL A 73 -3.59 6.01 23.21
CA VAL A 73 -3.99 6.17 24.61
C VAL A 73 -2.85 5.75 25.55
N VAL A 74 -2.15 4.65 25.27
CA VAL A 74 -0.97 4.23 26.07
C VAL A 74 0.10 5.32 26.01
N ALA A 75 0.45 5.83 24.84
CA ALA A 75 1.47 6.85 24.66
C ALA A 75 1.12 8.18 25.36
N GLU A 76 -0.15 8.58 25.35
CA GLU A 76 -0.62 9.80 26.03
C GLU A 76 -0.61 9.66 27.56
N LEU A 77 -0.92 8.47 28.07
CA LEU A 77 -0.89 8.17 29.51
C LEU A 77 0.54 7.99 30.07
N MET A 78 1.53 7.79 29.20
CA MET A 78 2.93 7.73 29.62
C MET A 78 3.36 9.07 30.22
N LYS A 79 3.54 9.09 31.55
CA LYS A 79 4.05 10.25 32.29
C LYS A 79 5.56 10.13 32.41
N GLY A 80 6.27 11.02 31.72
CA GLY A 80 7.67 11.33 31.98
C GLY A 80 7.76 12.53 32.93
N THR A 81 8.94 12.80 33.48
CA THR A 81 9.34 14.11 33.98
C THR A 81 9.10 15.13 32.88
N ASP A 82 8.74 16.36 33.17
CA ASP A 82 8.23 17.41 32.26
C ASP A 82 9.02 17.66 30.96
N ASP A 83 10.12 16.97 30.73
CA ASP A 83 10.99 17.05 29.55
C ASP A 83 11.30 15.65 28.95
N CYS A 84 10.32 14.74 28.96
CA CYS A 84 10.55 13.37 28.48
C CYS A 84 10.41 13.28 26.95
N ARG A 85 11.51 13.53 26.22
CA ARG A 85 11.61 13.34 24.78
C ARG A 85 11.13 11.97 24.31
N ALA A 86 11.43 10.92 25.07
CA ALA A 86 10.97 9.56 24.78
C ALA A 86 9.43 9.45 24.75
N CYS A 87 8.72 10.23 25.58
CA CYS A 87 7.25 10.28 25.56
C CYS A 87 6.73 10.98 24.31
N TYR A 88 7.35 12.09 23.90
CA TYR A 88 6.98 12.78 22.65
C TYR A 88 7.23 11.89 21.41
N GLN A 89 8.34 11.17 21.41
CA GLN A 89 8.67 10.20 20.37
C GLN A 89 7.61 9.10 20.28
N MET A 90 7.21 8.56 21.41
CA MET A 90 6.22 7.49 21.44
C MET A 90 4.84 7.99 20.99
N ARG A 91 4.46 9.20 21.37
CA ARG A 91 3.22 9.83 20.89
C ARG A 91 3.25 10.03 19.38
N ALA A 92 4.35 10.60 18.85
CA ALA A 92 4.51 10.77 17.40
C ALA A 92 4.41 9.45 16.65
N TYR A 93 5.03 8.39 17.17
CA TYR A 93 5.01 7.05 16.58
C TYR A 93 3.60 6.44 16.60
N ALA A 94 2.91 6.49 17.75
CA ALA A 94 1.55 5.96 17.86
C ALA A 94 0.56 6.69 16.94
N TRP A 95 0.59 8.02 16.90
CA TRP A 95 -0.25 8.82 16.00
C TRP A 95 0.06 8.56 14.52
N ALA A 96 1.31 8.30 14.14
CA ALA A 96 1.65 7.91 12.78
C ALA A 96 1.05 6.55 12.39
N HIS A 97 1.00 5.58 13.31
CA HIS A 97 0.32 4.31 13.09
C HIS A 97 -1.21 4.48 12.98
N ASP A 98 -1.83 5.33 13.79
CA ASP A 98 -3.25 5.67 13.66
C ASP A 98 -3.55 6.28 12.29
N GLY A 99 -2.75 7.25 11.86
CA GLY A 99 -2.86 7.84 10.52
C GLY A 99 -2.72 6.81 9.41
N ASN A 100 -1.78 5.86 9.53
CA ASN A 100 -1.62 4.81 8.53
C ASN A 100 -2.80 3.83 8.50
N ALA A 101 -3.35 3.44 9.64
CA ALA A 101 -4.52 2.56 9.70
C ALA A 101 -5.75 3.22 9.04
N ARG A 102 -5.99 4.51 9.32
CA ARG A 102 -7.07 5.30 8.69
C ARG A 102 -6.85 5.47 7.19
N ARG A 103 -5.61 5.73 6.76
CA ARG A 103 -5.25 5.81 5.33
C ARG A 103 -5.60 4.52 4.60
N VAL A 104 -5.23 3.35 5.14
CA VAL A 104 -5.51 2.05 4.49
C VAL A 104 -7.01 1.78 4.42
N ARG A 105 -7.79 2.23 5.40
CA ARG A 105 -9.24 2.18 5.35
C ARG A 105 -9.86 3.16 4.33
N GLY A 106 -9.08 4.10 3.77
CA GLY A 106 -9.55 5.12 2.83
C GLY A 106 -10.00 6.45 3.47
N ASP A 107 -9.93 6.59 4.79
CA ASP A 107 -10.22 7.83 5.50
C ASP A 107 -9.00 8.76 5.49
N LEU A 108 -8.74 9.36 4.32
CA LEU A 108 -7.56 10.21 4.12
C LEU A 108 -7.62 11.50 4.94
N ARG A 109 -8.82 11.99 5.26
CA ARG A 109 -8.98 13.20 6.07
C ARG A 109 -8.55 12.97 7.51
N SER A 110 -9.10 11.95 8.17
CA SER A 110 -8.71 11.62 9.54
C SER A 110 -7.24 11.15 9.61
N ALA A 111 -6.73 10.50 8.55
CA ALA A 111 -5.32 10.18 8.45
C ALA A 111 -4.43 11.43 8.46
N GLU A 112 -4.78 12.49 7.70
CA GLU A 112 -4.04 13.76 7.69
C GLU A 112 -4.06 14.43 9.06
N GLU A 113 -5.21 14.42 9.75
CA GLU A 113 -5.35 14.96 11.12
C GLU A 113 -4.40 14.23 12.08
N SER A 114 -4.35 12.89 12.03
CA SER A 114 -3.45 12.06 12.86
C SER A 114 -1.98 12.34 12.56
N PHE A 115 -1.60 12.50 11.27
CA PHE A 115 -0.23 12.83 10.91
C PHE A 115 0.16 14.26 11.30
N THR A 116 -0.77 15.20 11.32
CA THR A 116 -0.51 16.55 11.82
C THR A 116 -0.12 16.48 13.30
N ILE A 117 -0.89 15.76 14.11
CA ILE A 117 -0.60 15.55 15.53
C ILE A 117 0.74 14.81 15.71
N ALA A 118 1.01 13.78 14.90
CA ALA A 118 2.28 13.07 14.93
C ALA A 118 3.47 14.00 14.65
N CYS A 119 3.35 14.90 13.66
CA CYS A 119 4.38 15.86 13.33
C CYS A 119 4.62 16.90 14.44
N ASP A 120 3.55 17.36 15.10
CA ASP A 120 3.65 18.31 16.22
C ASP A 120 4.40 17.67 17.40
N TRP A 121 4.06 16.44 17.77
CA TRP A 121 4.79 15.68 18.81
C TRP A 121 6.25 15.41 18.41
N TRP A 122 6.46 15.11 17.13
CA TRP A 122 7.79 14.95 16.59
C TRP A 122 8.64 16.20 16.78
N GLN A 123 8.14 17.36 16.34
CA GLN A 123 8.83 18.62 16.46
C GLN A 123 9.12 18.99 17.93
N ALA A 124 8.14 18.78 18.82
CA ALA A 124 8.31 19.01 20.23
C ALA A 124 9.44 18.14 20.81
N GLY A 125 9.53 16.88 20.37
CA GLY A 125 10.56 15.95 20.82
C GLY A 125 11.95 16.17 20.22
N THR A 126 12.08 16.88 19.08
CA THR A 126 13.37 17.18 18.42
C THR A 126 13.94 18.55 18.77
N ALA A 127 13.16 19.44 19.37
CA ALA A 127 13.60 20.78 19.74
C ALA A 127 14.85 20.75 20.63
N GLY A 128 15.97 21.25 20.12
CA GLY A 128 17.23 21.40 20.86
C GLY A 128 18.11 20.15 20.98
N ALA A 129 17.87 19.09 20.22
CA ALA A 129 18.70 17.89 20.24
C ALA A 129 19.22 17.52 18.86
N GLY A 130 20.52 17.29 18.75
CA GLY A 130 21.13 16.61 17.60
C GLY A 130 20.83 15.11 17.54
N ASP A 131 19.96 14.59 18.42
CA ASP A 131 19.64 13.16 18.51
C ASP A 131 18.44 12.81 17.63
N LEU A 132 18.70 12.09 16.54
CA LEU A 132 17.73 11.49 15.69
C LEU A 132 16.89 10.43 16.45
N PHE A 133 15.61 10.42 16.20
CA PHE A 133 14.65 9.48 16.77
C PHE A 133 14.76 8.08 16.17
N ALA A 134 14.73 7.05 16.99
CA ALA A 134 14.68 5.66 16.53
C ALA A 134 13.44 5.38 15.64
N TYR A 135 12.35 6.13 15.83
CA TYR A 135 11.10 5.95 15.09
C TYR A 135 10.93 6.86 13.87
N GLU A 136 11.86 7.79 13.63
CA GLU A 136 11.77 8.73 12.51
C GLU A 136 11.53 8.05 11.18
N PRO A 137 12.29 7.02 10.80
CA PRO A 137 12.07 6.39 9.52
C PRO A 137 10.67 5.77 9.36
N ALA A 138 10.11 5.19 10.44
CA ALA A 138 8.76 4.61 10.39
C ALA A 138 7.68 5.68 10.23
N ILE A 139 7.81 6.82 10.90
CA ILE A 139 6.88 7.96 10.75
C ILE A 139 6.97 8.53 9.33
N LEU A 140 8.18 8.70 8.77
CA LEU A 140 8.38 9.15 7.40
C LEU A 140 7.80 8.16 6.40
N GLU A 141 7.96 6.86 6.62
CA GLU A 141 7.40 5.82 5.76
C GLU A 141 5.87 5.91 5.67
N HIS A 142 5.20 6.05 6.79
CA HIS A 142 3.75 6.17 6.83
C HIS A 142 3.27 7.50 6.26
N LYS A 143 3.98 8.61 6.55
CA LYS A 143 3.69 9.93 5.98
C LYS A 143 3.80 9.92 4.46
N ALA A 144 4.89 9.38 3.91
CA ALA A 144 5.05 9.24 2.47
C ALA A 144 3.93 8.41 1.83
N SER A 145 3.49 7.33 2.51
CA SER A 145 2.37 6.52 2.04
C SER A 145 1.05 7.30 2.00
N LEU A 146 0.81 8.21 2.96
CA LEU A 146 -0.34 9.11 2.91
C LEU A 146 -0.21 10.13 1.77
N GLN A 147 0.96 10.75 1.61
CA GLN A 147 1.21 11.72 0.55
C GLN A 147 1.03 11.11 -0.84
N ILE A 148 1.46 9.85 -1.05
CA ILE A 148 1.20 9.10 -2.28
C ILE A 148 -0.32 8.91 -2.47
N ALA A 149 -1.03 8.42 -1.44
CA ALA A 149 -2.48 8.23 -1.49
C ALA A 149 -3.26 9.52 -1.79
N GLN A 150 -2.73 10.67 -1.35
CA GLN A 150 -3.27 12.01 -1.65
C GLN A 150 -2.76 12.59 -2.97
N ARG A 151 -1.97 11.84 -3.74
CA ARG A 151 -1.33 12.26 -5.00
C ARG A 151 -0.39 13.48 -4.84
N ARG A 152 0.13 13.70 -3.65
CA ARG A 152 1.13 14.72 -3.32
C ARG A 152 2.53 14.14 -3.56
N PHE A 153 2.80 13.75 -4.80
CA PHE A 153 4.00 13.00 -5.17
C PHE A 153 5.31 13.76 -4.88
N PRO A 154 5.44 15.07 -5.18
CA PRO A 154 6.68 15.80 -4.86
C PRO A 154 7.04 15.69 -3.38
N GLU A 155 6.09 15.96 -2.49
CA GLU A 155 6.31 15.90 -1.04
C GLU A 155 6.58 14.46 -0.57
N ALA A 156 5.93 13.46 -1.18
CA ALA A 156 6.19 12.06 -0.89
C ALA A 156 7.62 11.67 -1.22
N PHE A 157 8.13 12.11 -2.37
CA PHE A 157 9.50 11.83 -2.81
C PHE A 157 10.53 12.50 -1.92
N GLU A 158 10.33 13.75 -1.53
CA GLU A 158 11.19 14.44 -0.55
C GLU A 158 11.21 13.67 0.80
N THR A 159 10.06 13.20 1.25
CA THR A 159 9.94 12.42 2.48
C THR A 159 10.68 11.08 2.38
N LEU A 160 10.59 10.38 1.23
CA LEU A 160 11.27 9.12 0.98
C LEU A 160 12.78 9.28 0.79
N ASP A 161 13.22 10.37 0.13
CA ASP A 161 14.64 10.69 -0.03
C ASP A 161 15.28 11.00 1.33
N ARG A 162 14.58 11.71 2.23
CA ARG A 162 15.01 11.88 3.61
C ARG A 162 15.12 10.54 4.35
N MET A 163 14.12 9.67 4.20
CA MET A 163 14.15 8.33 4.80
C MET A 163 15.33 7.51 4.27
N PHE A 164 15.59 7.54 2.96
CA PHE A 164 16.74 6.88 2.33
C PHE A 164 18.07 7.39 2.92
N THR A 165 18.24 8.71 3.01
CA THR A 165 19.43 9.34 3.60
C THR A 165 19.65 8.92 5.05
N LEU A 166 18.59 8.82 5.86
CA LEU A 166 18.71 8.35 7.24
C LEU A 166 19.27 6.93 7.33
N TYR A 167 18.90 6.05 6.40
CA TYR A 167 19.36 4.66 6.38
C TYR A 167 20.75 4.48 5.73
N THR A 168 21.20 5.39 4.88
CA THR A 168 22.49 5.29 4.17
C THR A 168 23.59 6.15 4.79
N GLU A 169 23.28 7.40 5.09
CA GLU A 169 24.25 8.43 5.49
C GLU A 169 24.03 8.97 6.91
N GLY A 170 22.97 8.51 7.59
CA GLY A 170 22.62 8.98 8.93
C GLY A 170 23.79 8.92 9.89
N GLN A 171 23.90 9.93 10.77
CA GLN A 171 24.99 10.06 11.76
C GLN A 171 25.03 8.87 12.75
N ARG A 172 23.93 8.20 12.93
CA ARG A 172 23.81 7.00 13.78
C ARG A 172 24.07 5.74 12.97
N ALA A 173 25.20 5.11 13.20
CA ALA A 173 25.56 3.85 12.55
C ALA A 173 24.53 2.74 12.79
N GLU A 174 23.86 2.73 13.96
CA GLU A 174 22.82 1.77 14.33
C GLU A 174 21.52 1.91 13.53
N LEU A 175 21.28 3.05 12.88
CA LEU A 175 20.14 3.25 11.98
C LEU A 175 20.46 2.89 10.53
N ARG A 176 21.74 2.70 10.18
CA ARG A 176 22.13 2.34 8.82
C ARG A 176 21.65 0.94 8.48
N ASP A 177 20.81 0.88 7.48
CA ASP A 177 20.20 -0.38 7.05
C ASP A 177 19.89 -0.32 5.55
N SER A 178 20.73 -0.95 4.76
CA SER A 178 20.60 -0.98 3.29
C SER A 178 19.25 -1.57 2.86
N HIS A 179 18.76 -2.60 3.54
CA HIS A 179 17.48 -3.22 3.23
C HIS A 179 16.31 -2.24 3.41
N LEU A 180 16.32 -1.45 4.48
CA LEU A 180 15.30 -0.43 4.72
C LEU A 180 15.47 0.78 3.79
N ALA A 181 16.70 1.10 3.36
CA ALA A 181 16.94 2.07 2.29
C ALA A 181 16.32 1.59 0.97
N GLY A 182 16.51 0.32 0.61
CA GLY A 182 15.86 -0.30 -0.55
C GLY A 182 14.33 -0.24 -0.49
N ARG A 183 13.75 -0.41 0.71
CA ARG A 183 12.30 -0.25 0.93
C ARG A 183 11.80 1.17 0.63
N ALA A 184 12.58 2.21 0.96
CA ALA A 184 12.25 3.59 0.60
C ALA A 184 12.21 3.78 -0.92
N LEU A 185 13.18 3.21 -1.65
CA LEU A 185 13.22 3.25 -3.11
C LEU A 185 12.05 2.51 -3.75
N ILE A 186 11.66 1.35 -3.23
CA ILE A 186 10.47 0.62 -3.71
C ILE A 186 9.20 1.48 -3.55
N LYS A 187 9.03 2.15 -2.41
CA LYS A 187 7.90 3.06 -2.22
C LYS A 187 7.94 4.25 -3.19
N LYS A 188 9.11 4.80 -3.45
CA LYS A 188 9.30 5.87 -4.44
C LYS A 188 8.91 5.37 -5.84
N ALA A 189 9.33 4.16 -6.20
CA ALA A 189 8.96 3.55 -7.47
C ALA A 189 7.45 3.33 -7.60
N ILE A 190 6.75 2.91 -6.52
CA ILE A 190 5.28 2.80 -6.52
C ILE A 190 4.63 4.16 -6.81
N GLY A 191 5.07 5.24 -6.18
CA GLY A 191 4.59 6.59 -6.48
C GLY A 191 4.85 7.00 -7.94
N LEU A 192 6.01 6.67 -8.49
CA LEU A 192 6.35 6.91 -9.90
C LEU A 192 5.46 6.10 -10.86
N ILE A 193 5.16 4.85 -10.51
CA ILE A 193 4.22 3.99 -11.26
C ILE A 193 2.83 4.60 -11.27
N GLU A 194 2.33 5.09 -10.14
CA GLU A 194 1.03 5.75 -10.06
C GLU A 194 0.96 7.06 -10.88
N MET A 195 2.09 7.71 -11.10
CA MET A 195 2.21 8.85 -12.03
C MET A 195 2.30 8.42 -13.50
N GLY A 196 2.54 7.13 -13.80
CA GLY A 196 2.86 6.63 -15.13
C GLY A 196 4.31 6.88 -15.56
N CYS A 197 5.20 7.21 -14.63
CA CYS A 197 6.61 7.48 -14.86
C CYS A 197 7.44 6.18 -14.76
N PHE A 198 7.23 5.24 -15.69
CA PHE A 198 7.78 3.89 -15.60
C PHE A 198 9.30 3.83 -15.72
N GLU A 199 9.94 4.63 -16.60
CA GLU A 199 11.40 4.64 -16.73
C GLU A 199 12.12 5.09 -15.45
N PRO A 200 11.75 6.21 -14.77
CA PRO A 200 12.27 6.53 -13.46
C PRO A 200 11.99 5.46 -12.40
N ALA A 201 10.82 4.79 -12.46
CA ALA A 201 10.48 3.72 -11.54
C ALA A 201 11.42 2.51 -11.72
N ILE A 202 11.76 2.13 -12.95
CA ILE A 202 12.75 1.07 -13.25
C ILE A 202 14.08 1.41 -12.59
N GLY A 203 14.57 2.65 -12.74
CA GLY A 203 15.84 3.07 -12.12
C GLY A 203 15.83 2.90 -10.60
N ALA A 204 14.77 3.37 -9.94
CA ALA A 204 14.62 3.23 -8.49
C ALA A 204 14.50 1.76 -8.03
N LEU A 205 13.82 0.91 -8.80
CA LEU A 205 13.69 -0.52 -8.49
C LEU A 205 15.01 -1.28 -8.68
N GLN A 206 15.78 -0.95 -9.72
CA GLN A 206 17.10 -1.54 -9.94
C GLN A 206 18.11 -1.16 -8.85
N GLU A 207 18.07 0.09 -8.38
CA GLU A 207 18.86 0.52 -7.23
C GLU A 207 18.42 -0.23 -5.95
N ALA A 208 17.11 -0.37 -5.73
CA ALA A 208 16.56 -1.11 -4.59
C ALA A 208 16.96 -2.60 -4.61
N GLU A 209 17.08 -3.22 -5.79
CA GLU A 209 17.44 -4.64 -5.94
C GLU A 209 18.83 -4.96 -5.33
N ALA A 210 19.78 -4.03 -5.44
CA ALA A 210 21.10 -4.17 -4.84
C ALA A 210 21.10 -4.04 -3.30
N LEU A 211 20.03 -3.50 -2.72
CA LEU A 211 19.94 -3.17 -1.29
C LEU A 211 19.02 -4.13 -0.51
N VAL A 212 18.02 -4.71 -1.18
CA VAL A 212 16.99 -5.54 -0.53
C VAL A 212 17.48 -6.98 -0.40
N ASP A 213 17.47 -7.49 0.84
CA ASP A 213 17.77 -8.89 1.14
C ASP A 213 16.48 -9.74 1.10
N ALA A 214 16.36 -10.59 0.10
CA ALA A 214 15.23 -11.50 -0.08
C ALA A 214 15.05 -12.49 1.10
N ARG A 215 16.15 -12.84 1.80
CA ARG A 215 16.09 -13.74 2.97
C ARG A 215 15.49 -13.05 4.19
N ARG A 216 15.69 -11.74 4.30
CA ARG A 216 15.17 -10.93 5.40
C ARG A 216 13.67 -10.60 5.21
N ASP A 217 13.26 -10.27 3.98
CA ASP A 217 11.87 -9.95 3.63
C ASP A 217 11.55 -10.39 2.19
N ALA A 218 11.16 -11.65 2.07
CA ALA A 218 10.80 -12.27 0.81
C ALA A 218 9.60 -11.58 0.13
N ARG A 219 8.66 -11.05 0.92
CA ARG A 219 7.49 -10.33 0.39
C ARG A 219 7.87 -8.98 -0.21
N LEU A 220 8.77 -8.24 0.42
CA LEU A 220 9.28 -6.98 -0.10
C LEU A 220 10.06 -7.22 -1.42
N TYR A 221 10.88 -8.27 -1.46
CA TYR A 221 11.62 -8.65 -2.66
C TYR A 221 10.68 -9.06 -3.80
N LEU A 222 9.62 -9.84 -3.51
CA LEU A 222 8.58 -10.15 -4.51
C LEU A 222 7.89 -8.89 -5.03
N CYS A 223 7.55 -7.95 -4.15
CA CYS A 223 6.95 -6.67 -4.53
C CYS A 223 7.89 -5.88 -5.48
N LEU A 224 9.19 -5.83 -5.18
CA LEU A 224 10.20 -5.21 -6.04
C LEU A 224 10.21 -5.85 -7.43
N ARG A 225 10.36 -7.17 -7.51
CA ARG A 225 10.46 -7.92 -8.77
C ARG A 225 9.20 -7.82 -9.61
N HIS A 226 8.03 -7.90 -8.97
CA HIS A 226 6.74 -7.71 -9.64
C HIS A 226 6.60 -6.30 -10.25
N ASN A 227 6.94 -5.25 -9.49
CA ASN A 227 6.86 -3.88 -9.99
C ASN A 227 7.87 -3.62 -11.10
N LEU A 228 9.08 -4.19 -11.03
CA LEU A 228 10.07 -4.08 -12.10
C LEU A 228 9.57 -4.74 -13.39
N LEU A 229 9.04 -5.96 -13.29
CA LEU A 229 8.43 -6.68 -14.41
C LEU A 229 7.29 -5.86 -15.03
N PHE A 230 6.40 -5.33 -14.19
CA PHE A 230 5.28 -4.49 -14.62
C PHE A 230 5.76 -3.22 -15.35
N CYS A 231 6.77 -2.53 -14.83
CA CYS A 231 7.35 -1.35 -15.48
C CYS A 231 7.98 -1.69 -16.82
N LEU A 232 8.77 -2.77 -16.90
CA LEU A 232 9.40 -3.21 -18.15
C LEU A 232 8.36 -3.51 -19.24
N ALA A 233 7.25 -4.16 -18.88
CA ALA A 233 6.15 -4.40 -19.81
C ALA A 233 5.50 -3.09 -20.28
N ASN A 234 5.32 -2.10 -19.40
CA ASN A 234 4.71 -0.81 -19.76
C ASN A 234 5.60 0.10 -20.62
N VAL A 235 6.92 -0.10 -20.62
CA VAL A 235 7.87 0.60 -21.51
C VAL A 235 8.25 -0.25 -22.73
N GLU A 236 7.51 -1.31 -23.02
CA GLU A 236 7.69 -2.20 -24.17
C GLU A 236 9.06 -2.91 -24.22
N ARG A 237 9.74 -3.05 -23.06
CA ARG A 237 10.98 -3.85 -22.91
C ARG A 237 10.62 -5.32 -22.71
N TYR A 238 9.88 -5.90 -23.66
CA TYR A 238 9.30 -7.25 -23.53
C TYR A 238 10.35 -8.34 -23.38
N ASP A 239 11.50 -8.26 -24.07
CA ASP A 239 12.56 -9.25 -23.94
C ASP A 239 13.08 -9.34 -22.50
N ALA A 240 13.31 -8.19 -21.85
CA ALA A 240 13.74 -8.13 -20.47
C ALA A 240 12.65 -8.63 -19.50
N ALA A 241 11.40 -8.26 -19.74
CA ALA A 241 10.26 -8.71 -18.94
C ALA A 241 10.08 -10.23 -19.04
N LEU A 242 10.11 -10.80 -20.25
CA LEU A 242 9.97 -12.23 -20.48
C LEU A 242 11.15 -13.04 -19.91
N ALA A 243 12.37 -12.49 -19.93
CA ALA A 243 13.53 -13.13 -19.32
C ALA A 243 13.39 -13.22 -17.79
N MET A 244 12.73 -12.27 -17.14
CA MET A 244 12.49 -12.27 -15.69
C MET A 244 11.31 -13.14 -15.27
N LEU A 245 10.31 -13.30 -16.11
CA LEU A 245 9.02 -13.89 -15.76
C LEU A 245 9.11 -15.29 -15.12
N PRO A 246 9.92 -16.25 -15.63
CA PRO A 246 10.02 -17.60 -15.04
C PRO A 246 10.54 -17.57 -13.60
N GLU A 247 11.57 -16.76 -13.33
CA GLU A 247 12.16 -16.63 -11.98
C GLU A 247 11.16 -15.99 -11.01
N VAL A 248 10.51 -14.90 -11.43
CA VAL A 248 9.55 -14.19 -10.59
C VAL A 248 8.33 -15.07 -10.30
N THR A 249 7.86 -15.86 -11.29
CA THR A 249 6.75 -16.79 -11.11
C THR A 249 7.11 -17.91 -10.14
N ALA A 250 8.30 -18.51 -10.26
CA ALA A 250 8.76 -19.54 -9.33
C ALA A 250 8.86 -18.98 -7.91
N PHE A 251 9.47 -17.81 -7.73
CA PHE A 251 9.59 -17.16 -6.43
C PHE A 251 8.21 -16.76 -5.85
N CYS A 252 7.30 -16.25 -6.69
CA CYS A 252 5.93 -15.96 -6.29
C CYS A 252 5.17 -17.22 -5.84
N SER A 253 5.45 -18.37 -6.44
CA SER A 253 4.83 -19.64 -6.03
C SER A 253 5.27 -20.10 -4.64
N GLU A 254 6.47 -19.71 -4.21
CA GLU A 254 7.01 -20.05 -2.89
C GLU A 254 6.52 -19.11 -1.79
N VAL A 255 6.51 -17.80 -2.03
CA VAL A 255 6.30 -16.77 -0.99
C VAL A 255 5.05 -15.91 -1.21
N GLY A 256 4.46 -15.97 -2.40
CA GLY A 256 3.28 -15.20 -2.80
C GLY A 256 1.97 -15.85 -2.34
N ASN A 257 0.89 -15.25 -2.77
CA ASN A 257 -0.45 -15.79 -2.63
C ASN A 257 -1.08 -15.99 -4.02
N PRO A 258 -2.24 -16.65 -4.14
CA PRO A 258 -2.88 -16.88 -5.44
C PRO A 258 -3.16 -15.61 -6.25
N ILE A 259 -3.43 -14.47 -5.59
CA ILE A 259 -3.68 -13.19 -6.26
C ILE A 259 -2.40 -12.63 -6.86
N ASP A 260 -1.25 -12.79 -6.19
CA ASP A 260 0.05 -12.37 -6.72
C ASP A 260 0.38 -13.14 -8.02
N LEU A 261 0.14 -14.45 -8.05
CA LEU A 261 0.31 -15.28 -9.26
C LEU A 261 -0.62 -14.83 -10.38
N MET A 262 -1.87 -14.55 -10.08
CA MET A 262 -2.84 -14.03 -11.06
C MET A 262 -2.38 -12.69 -11.66
N ARG A 263 -1.83 -11.81 -10.84
CA ARG A 263 -1.29 -10.51 -11.31
C ARG A 263 -0.07 -10.68 -12.20
N LEU A 264 0.83 -11.62 -11.89
CA LEU A 264 1.96 -11.95 -12.78
C LEU A 264 1.45 -12.51 -14.12
N ARG A 265 0.50 -13.43 -14.07
CA ARG A 265 -0.12 -14.00 -15.27
C ARG A 265 -0.82 -12.91 -16.11
N TRP A 266 -1.36 -11.87 -15.45
CA TRP A 266 -1.95 -10.73 -16.14
C TRP A 266 -0.91 -9.92 -16.91
N VAL A 267 0.26 -9.65 -16.34
CA VAL A 267 1.36 -8.98 -17.05
C VAL A 267 1.78 -9.81 -18.28
N GLU A 268 1.89 -11.13 -18.14
CA GLU A 268 2.18 -12.04 -19.24
C GLU A 268 1.12 -11.92 -20.36
N GLY A 269 -0.16 -11.92 -20.02
CA GLY A 269 -1.25 -11.73 -20.98
C GLY A 269 -1.18 -10.38 -21.71
N ARG A 270 -0.83 -9.30 -21.04
CA ARG A 270 -0.60 -7.98 -21.65
C ARG A 270 0.57 -8.01 -22.65
N ILE A 271 1.69 -8.62 -22.27
CA ILE A 271 2.86 -8.79 -23.16
C ILE A 271 2.46 -9.61 -24.40
N ALA A 272 1.80 -10.75 -24.21
CA ALA A 272 1.32 -11.59 -25.31
C ALA A 272 0.39 -10.82 -26.27
N ALA A 273 -0.54 -10.01 -25.72
CA ALA A 273 -1.44 -9.19 -26.50
C ALA A 273 -0.70 -8.13 -27.35
N ASP A 274 0.34 -7.51 -26.81
CA ASP A 274 1.10 -6.47 -27.50
C ASP A 274 2.08 -7.05 -28.54
N LEU A 275 2.59 -8.26 -28.29
CA LEU A 275 3.39 -9.02 -29.27
C LEU A 275 2.55 -9.65 -30.40
N GLY A 276 1.20 -9.54 -30.33
CA GLY A 276 0.30 -10.08 -31.35
C GLY A 276 -0.09 -11.55 -31.15
N HIS A 277 0.25 -12.15 -30.04
CA HIS A 277 -0.14 -13.53 -29.67
C HIS A 277 -1.59 -13.53 -29.14
N ALA A 278 -2.54 -13.19 -30.01
CA ALA A 278 -3.91 -12.89 -29.62
C ALA A 278 -4.63 -14.06 -28.96
N GLU A 279 -4.45 -15.30 -29.44
CA GLU A 279 -5.11 -16.49 -28.86
C GLU A 279 -4.63 -16.76 -27.45
N GLU A 280 -3.32 -16.67 -27.21
CA GLU A 280 -2.71 -16.83 -25.91
C GLU A 280 -3.20 -15.75 -24.93
N ALA A 281 -3.17 -14.49 -25.33
CA ALA A 281 -3.65 -13.38 -24.53
C ALA A 281 -5.14 -13.52 -24.17
N MET A 282 -5.99 -13.93 -25.14
CA MET A 282 -7.41 -14.18 -24.88
C MET A 282 -7.61 -15.30 -23.83
N ALA A 283 -6.89 -16.41 -23.95
CA ALA A 283 -6.98 -17.51 -23.01
C ALA A 283 -6.60 -17.04 -21.58
N ILE A 284 -5.49 -16.30 -21.45
CA ILE A 284 -5.03 -15.76 -20.17
C ILE A 284 -6.07 -14.80 -19.58
N PHE A 285 -6.57 -13.84 -20.34
CA PHE A 285 -7.54 -12.87 -19.83
C PHE A 285 -8.88 -13.50 -19.45
N GLN A 286 -9.34 -14.52 -20.18
CA GLN A 286 -10.55 -15.26 -19.82
C GLN A 286 -10.40 -16.03 -18.52
N GLU A 287 -9.27 -16.75 -18.33
CA GLU A 287 -8.92 -17.42 -17.08
C GLU A 287 -8.90 -16.46 -15.90
N LEU A 288 -8.16 -15.32 -16.05
CA LEU A 288 -8.01 -14.34 -14.98
C LEU A 288 -9.33 -13.64 -14.62
N ARG A 289 -10.15 -13.30 -15.61
CA ARG A 289 -11.47 -12.70 -15.39
C ARG A 289 -12.34 -13.60 -14.51
N GLN A 290 -12.37 -14.90 -14.82
CA GLN A 290 -13.11 -15.88 -14.02
C GLN A 290 -12.49 -16.01 -12.63
N GLY A 291 -11.19 -16.17 -12.53
CA GLY A 291 -10.49 -16.35 -11.27
C GLY A 291 -10.63 -15.15 -10.31
N PHE A 292 -10.63 -13.92 -10.81
CA PHE A 292 -10.90 -12.74 -9.99
C PHE A 292 -12.38 -12.63 -9.58
N ALA A 293 -13.31 -12.98 -10.47
CA ALA A 293 -14.74 -13.00 -10.14
C ALA A 293 -15.08 -14.04 -9.05
N GLU A 294 -14.51 -15.23 -9.10
CA GLU A 294 -14.68 -16.28 -8.08
C GLU A 294 -14.16 -15.88 -6.69
N ARG A 295 -13.31 -14.84 -6.61
CA ARG A 295 -12.74 -14.30 -5.38
C ARG A 295 -13.34 -12.98 -4.94
N ASP A 296 -14.47 -12.58 -5.54
CA ASP A 296 -15.13 -11.29 -5.31
C ASP A 296 -14.23 -10.06 -5.55
N LEU A 297 -13.20 -10.19 -6.42
CA LEU A 297 -12.30 -9.11 -6.81
C LEU A 297 -12.81 -8.42 -8.09
N ALA A 298 -13.98 -7.81 -7.97
CA ALA A 298 -14.70 -7.23 -9.13
C ALA A 298 -13.90 -6.18 -9.88
N TYR A 299 -13.11 -5.37 -9.18
CA TYR A 299 -12.27 -4.35 -9.81
C TYR A 299 -11.20 -4.97 -10.72
N ASP A 300 -10.46 -5.97 -10.20
CA ASP A 300 -9.44 -6.68 -10.98
C ASP A 300 -10.09 -7.45 -12.16
N ALA A 301 -11.25 -8.07 -11.94
CA ALA A 301 -12.03 -8.72 -13.00
C ALA A 301 -12.45 -7.74 -14.11
N ALA A 302 -12.88 -6.54 -13.75
CA ALA A 302 -13.25 -5.51 -14.73
C ALA A 302 -12.05 -4.99 -15.53
N LEU A 303 -10.91 -4.76 -14.88
CA LEU A 303 -9.69 -4.32 -15.56
C LEU A 303 -9.19 -5.37 -16.56
N VAL A 304 -9.17 -6.65 -16.19
CA VAL A 304 -8.84 -7.74 -17.13
C VAL A 304 -9.86 -7.83 -18.25
N THR A 305 -11.15 -7.60 -17.96
CA THR A 305 -12.19 -7.60 -18.98
C THR A 305 -12.01 -6.44 -19.97
N LEU A 306 -11.49 -5.28 -19.52
CA LEU A 306 -11.14 -4.17 -20.41
C LEU A 306 -9.96 -4.51 -21.31
N ASP A 307 -8.92 -5.19 -20.79
CA ASP A 307 -7.80 -5.65 -21.62
C ASP A 307 -8.27 -6.66 -22.68
N LEU A 308 -9.13 -7.61 -22.31
CA LEU A 308 -9.76 -8.54 -23.24
C LEU A 308 -10.63 -7.81 -24.29
N THR A 309 -11.39 -6.81 -23.87
CA THR A 309 -12.22 -6.00 -24.76
C THR A 309 -11.36 -5.16 -25.73
N ALA A 310 -10.23 -4.62 -25.25
CA ALA A 310 -9.26 -3.93 -26.10
C ALA A 310 -8.68 -4.86 -27.17
N LEU A 311 -8.41 -6.11 -26.81
CA LEU A 311 -7.93 -7.12 -27.75
C LEU A 311 -9.01 -7.46 -28.81
N TYR A 312 -10.26 -7.72 -28.40
CA TYR A 312 -11.37 -7.94 -29.34
C TYR A 312 -11.62 -6.74 -30.24
N ALA A 313 -11.50 -5.50 -29.72
CA ALA A 313 -11.62 -4.31 -30.55
C ALA A 313 -10.51 -4.20 -31.62
N ARG A 314 -9.27 -4.65 -31.31
CA ARG A 314 -8.17 -4.74 -32.32
C ARG A 314 -8.45 -5.79 -33.39
N LEU A 315 -9.12 -6.87 -33.02
CA LEU A 315 -9.50 -7.95 -33.94
C LEU A 315 -10.80 -7.67 -34.73
N GLY A 316 -11.47 -6.55 -34.44
CA GLY A 316 -12.74 -6.18 -35.10
C GLY A 316 -13.95 -7.00 -34.61
N ALA A 317 -13.85 -7.70 -33.50
CA ALA A 317 -14.88 -8.55 -32.90
C ALA A 317 -15.92 -7.70 -32.14
N VAL A 318 -16.77 -7.00 -32.86
CA VAL A 318 -17.73 -6.00 -32.33
C VAL A 318 -18.76 -6.62 -31.39
N ALA A 319 -19.21 -7.85 -31.67
CA ALA A 319 -20.22 -8.53 -30.87
C ALA A 319 -19.68 -8.82 -29.44
N GLU A 320 -18.45 -9.30 -29.34
CA GLU A 320 -17.74 -9.59 -28.09
C GLU A 320 -17.50 -8.31 -27.28
N VAL A 321 -17.09 -7.22 -27.94
CA VAL A 321 -16.92 -5.91 -27.31
C VAL A 321 -18.23 -5.43 -26.67
N LYS A 322 -19.37 -5.56 -27.38
CA LYS A 322 -20.69 -5.19 -26.87
C LYS A 322 -21.10 -6.07 -25.66
N ALA A 323 -20.92 -7.38 -25.79
CA ALA A 323 -21.29 -8.33 -24.74
C ALA A 323 -20.50 -8.07 -23.44
N LEU A 324 -19.17 -7.92 -23.54
CA LEU A 324 -18.32 -7.69 -22.38
C LEU A 324 -18.56 -6.33 -21.73
N SER A 325 -18.80 -5.28 -22.52
CA SER A 325 -19.10 -3.94 -21.97
C SER A 325 -20.41 -3.92 -21.18
N LEU A 326 -21.42 -4.64 -21.63
CA LEU A 326 -22.69 -4.79 -20.93
C LEU A 326 -22.52 -5.60 -19.62
N GLU A 327 -21.75 -6.68 -19.66
CA GLU A 327 -21.48 -7.53 -18.51
C GLU A 327 -20.76 -6.73 -17.40
N MET A 328 -19.69 -6.01 -17.74
CA MET A 328 -18.97 -5.14 -16.79
C MET A 328 -19.90 -4.14 -16.10
N SER A 329 -20.72 -3.46 -16.87
CA SER A 329 -21.65 -2.47 -16.34
C SER A 329 -22.66 -3.08 -15.36
N ARG A 330 -23.14 -4.31 -15.62
CA ARG A 330 -24.07 -5.03 -14.71
C ARG A 330 -23.37 -5.44 -13.41
N ILE A 331 -22.13 -5.94 -13.48
CA ILE A 331 -21.35 -6.32 -12.29
C ILE A 331 -21.17 -5.11 -11.39
N PHE A 332 -20.77 -3.97 -11.95
CA PHE A 332 -20.53 -2.76 -11.18
C PHE A 332 -21.81 -2.11 -10.65
N GLN A 333 -22.95 -2.28 -11.32
CA GLN A 333 -24.24 -1.84 -10.79
C GLN A 333 -24.73 -2.68 -9.60
N ALA A 334 -24.34 -3.95 -9.55
CA ALA A 334 -24.71 -4.87 -8.48
C ALA A 334 -23.81 -4.77 -7.24
N GLN A 335 -22.67 -4.09 -7.33
CA GLN A 335 -21.69 -3.95 -6.27
C GLN A 335 -21.61 -2.48 -5.80
N ASP A 336 -21.23 -2.29 -4.55
CA ASP A 336 -21.00 -0.95 -3.96
C ASP A 336 -19.66 -0.38 -4.45
N VAL A 337 -19.61 0.00 -5.73
CA VAL A 337 -18.41 0.58 -6.37
C VAL A 337 -18.53 2.10 -6.46
N PRO A 338 -17.41 2.84 -6.52
CA PRO A 338 -17.42 4.29 -6.70
C PRO A 338 -18.26 4.72 -7.91
N ARG A 339 -19.10 5.72 -7.72
CA ARG A 339 -19.99 6.27 -8.76
C ARG A 339 -19.26 6.59 -10.06
N GLU A 340 -18.03 7.08 -9.95
CA GLU A 340 -17.19 7.45 -11.07
C GLU A 340 -16.72 6.24 -11.89
N ALA A 341 -16.46 5.09 -11.22
CA ALA A 341 -16.15 3.84 -11.91
C ALA A 341 -17.32 3.36 -12.76
N LEU A 342 -18.53 3.39 -12.20
CA LEU A 342 -19.75 3.05 -12.92
C LEU A 342 -19.98 4.03 -14.08
N ALA A 343 -19.75 5.33 -13.89
CA ALA A 343 -19.90 6.33 -14.96
C ALA A 343 -18.95 6.07 -16.13
N ALA A 344 -17.68 5.70 -15.85
CA ALA A 344 -16.70 5.36 -16.88
C ALA A 344 -17.11 4.11 -17.68
N LEU A 345 -17.57 3.07 -17.00
CA LEU A 345 -18.01 1.83 -17.66
C LEU A 345 -19.30 2.02 -18.47
N LEU A 346 -20.27 2.79 -17.96
CA LEU A 346 -21.47 3.15 -18.74
C LEU A 346 -21.15 3.99 -19.97
N PHE A 347 -20.15 4.88 -19.87
CA PHE A 347 -19.66 5.61 -21.05
C PHE A 347 -19.06 4.66 -22.08
N PHE A 348 -18.22 3.70 -21.64
CA PHE A 348 -17.62 2.69 -22.50
C PHE A 348 -18.69 1.80 -23.15
N GLN A 349 -19.68 1.33 -22.39
CA GLN A 349 -20.80 0.56 -22.89
C GLN A 349 -21.55 1.30 -24.01
N LYS A 350 -21.88 2.58 -23.81
CA LYS A 350 -22.53 3.40 -24.84
C LYS A 350 -21.69 3.58 -26.10
N ALA A 351 -20.34 3.64 -25.93
CA ALA A 351 -19.44 3.67 -27.08
C ALA A 351 -19.44 2.33 -27.83
N ALA A 352 -19.49 1.20 -27.11
CA ALA A 352 -19.59 -0.14 -27.70
C ALA A 352 -20.91 -0.35 -28.46
N GLU A 353 -22.05 0.05 -27.87
CA GLU A 353 -23.36 0.00 -28.52
C GLU A 353 -23.40 0.77 -29.86
N ARG A 354 -22.66 1.88 -29.95
CA ARG A 354 -22.54 2.72 -31.15
C ARG A 354 -21.40 2.30 -32.07
N GLU A 355 -20.77 1.17 -31.82
CA GLU A 355 -19.60 0.65 -32.56
C GLU A 355 -18.41 1.64 -32.59
N ARG A 356 -18.27 2.45 -31.53
CA ARG A 356 -17.20 3.45 -31.37
C ARG A 356 -16.19 3.07 -30.27
N ALA A 357 -16.38 1.92 -29.63
CA ALA A 357 -15.42 1.41 -28.66
C ALA A 357 -14.16 0.94 -29.39
N THR A 358 -13.05 1.58 -29.09
CA THR A 358 -11.72 1.25 -29.64
C THR A 358 -10.84 0.64 -28.57
N ALA A 359 -9.78 -0.05 -28.96
CA ALA A 359 -8.76 -0.54 -28.04
C ALA A 359 -8.14 0.62 -27.21
N LYS A 360 -7.97 1.80 -27.82
CA LYS A 360 -7.50 2.99 -27.14
C LYS A 360 -8.48 3.42 -26.03
N LEU A 361 -9.78 3.50 -26.33
CA LEU A 361 -10.80 3.86 -25.33
C LEU A 361 -10.86 2.84 -24.20
N ALA A 362 -10.78 1.54 -24.49
CA ALA A 362 -10.76 0.51 -23.44
C ALA A 362 -9.56 0.68 -22.48
N ARG A 363 -8.36 0.96 -23.00
CA ARG A 363 -7.16 1.25 -22.19
C ARG A 363 -7.32 2.53 -21.37
N GLU A 364 -7.87 3.60 -21.94
CA GLU A 364 -8.10 4.86 -21.24
C GLU A 364 -9.07 4.68 -20.06
N ILE A 365 -10.14 3.89 -20.25
CA ILE A 365 -11.05 3.52 -19.14
C ILE A 365 -10.33 2.65 -18.10
N GLY A 366 -9.51 1.68 -18.53
CA GLY A 366 -8.71 0.87 -17.61
C GLY A 366 -7.79 1.73 -16.73
N VAL A 367 -7.01 2.63 -17.34
CA VAL A 367 -6.13 3.56 -16.61
C VAL A 367 -6.94 4.47 -15.66
N PHE A 368 -8.13 4.92 -16.06
CA PHE A 368 -9.00 5.69 -15.17
C PHE A 368 -9.44 4.87 -13.96
N LEU A 369 -9.88 3.62 -14.16
CA LEU A 369 -10.29 2.75 -13.06
C LEU A 369 -9.11 2.41 -12.11
N GLU A 370 -7.92 2.15 -12.66
CA GLU A 370 -6.71 1.94 -11.85
C GLU A 370 -6.40 3.16 -10.98
N LYS A 371 -6.48 4.38 -11.53
CA LYS A 371 -6.30 5.62 -10.79
C LYS A 371 -7.39 5.86 -9.75
N LEU A 372 -8.64 5.57 -10.07
CA LEU A 372 -9.77 5.73 -9.15
C LEU A 372 -9.66 4.81 -7.93
N ARG A 373 -9.01 3.65 -8.07
CA ARG A 373 -8.74 2.73 -6.96
C ARG A 373 -7.86 3.37 -5.88
N SER A 374 -6.89 4.19 -6.31
CA SER A 374 -5.99 4.93 -5.41
C SER A 374 -6.51 6.33 -5.06
N ASP A 375 -7.44 6.87 -5.83
CA ASP A 375 -8.04 8.19 -5.61
C ASP A 375 -9.57 8.14 -5.77
N PRO A 376 -10.32 7.79 -4.71
CA PRO A 376 -11.77 7.73 -4.74
C PRO A 376 -12.45 9.08 -5.03
N GLY A 377 -11.73 10.19 -4.92
CA GLY A 377 -12.20 11.53 -5.23
C GLY A 377 -12.08 11.92 -6.71
N LEU A 378 -11.43 11.09 -7.52
CA LEU A 378 -11.24 11.34 -8.94
C LEU A 378 -12.59 11.36 -9.67
N ARG A 379 -12.84 12.40 -10.48
CA ARG A 379 -14.07 12.52 -11.27
C ARG A 379 -13.84 12.05 -12.69
N PHE A 380 -14.84 11.35 -13.23
CA PHE A 380 -14.84 10.94 -14.62
C PHE A 380 -15.24 12.12 -15.51
N GLU A 381 -14.27 12.74 -16.15
CA GLU A 381 -14.50 13.71 -17.21
C GLU A 381 -14.59 12.96 -18.54
N ARG A 382 -15.67 13.19 -19.30
CA ARG A 382 -15.84 12.56 -20.62
C ARG A 382 -14.61 12.89 -21.49
N LEU A 383 -13.89 11.86 -21.89
CA LEU A 383 -12.83 11.97 -22.90
C LEU A 383 -13.42 12.64 -24.14
N ARG A 384 -12.88 13.79 -24.50
CA ARG A 384 -13.34 14.59 -25.66
C ARG A 384 -12.83 14.02 -26.96
#